data_c664fcdca188907f29b59da99dc0ac52
#
_entry.id   c664fcdca188907f29b59da99dc0ac52
#
_cell.length_a   1.000
_cell.length_b   1.000
_cell.length_c   1.000
_cell.angle_alpha   90.00
_cell.angle_beta   90.00
_cell.angle_gamma   90.00
#
_symmetry.space_group_name_H-M   'P 1'
#
loop_
_entity.id
_entity.type
_entity.pdbx_description
1 polymer ?
#
loop_
_entity_poly.entity_id
_entity_poly.type
_entity_poly.pdbx_seq_one_letter_code
_entity_poly.pdbx_strand_id
1 'polypeptide(L)'
;MRCFFLYIFCLALSVSCLAQETIVIKRRLTDVVTERITVLKSDINIKQGLYQAVIGKNIALATGNYDHNKRTGVWHFFNPHGVLIQNFDYTHNHLTYEALDTSSIFHYAIYAPDQDSIAKKDPAAIRIIRPIRIGGKYYGYIPYLRLFRRPKDLYDIDTDRFLVTIELLISPLGRLAEYNVRLRFLGFEKVYHIDINQLSDDDKTFIPATLNGKPIMCQISINCFMSNDGQIDFD
;
A
#
# COMPACT_ATOMS: atom_id res chain seq x y z
N MET A 1 36.60 49.11 14.56
CA MET A 1 36.50 48.44 13.24
C MET A 1 36.20 46.93 13.30
N ARG A 2 36.75 46.18 14.26
CA ARG A 2 36.46 44.70 14.35
C ARG A 2 35.01 44.34 14.64
N CYS A 3 34.28 45.11 15.44
CA CYS A 3 32.87 44.83 15.75
C CYS A 3 31.91 45.15 14.60
N PHE A 4 32.24 46.04 13.70
CA PHE A 4 31.41 46.43 12.55
C PHE A 4 31.40 45.34 11.47
N PHE A 5 32.52 44.65 11.28
CA PHE A 5 32.62 43.49 10.37
C PHE A 5 31.82 42.27 10.86
N LEU A 6 31.74 42.07 12.18
CA LEU A 6 30.94 40.97 12.76
C LEU A 6 29.45 41.19 12.54
N TYR A 7 28.99 42.46 12.62
CA TYR A 7 27.58 42.80 12.39
C TYR A 7 27.15 42.63 10.93
N ILE A 8 28.03 42.98 9.98
CA ILE A 8 27.76 42.78 8.54
C ILE A 8 27.78 41.31 8.20
N PHE A 9 28.63 40.49 8.83
CA PHE A 9 28.66 39.05 8.64
C PHE A 9 27.40 38.33 9.17
N CYS A 10 26.87 38.76 10.33
CA CYS A 10 25.60 38.25 10.86
C CYS A 10 24.39 38.69 10.02
N LEU A 11 24.39 39.85 9.39
CA LEU A 11 23.33 40.29 8.48
C LEU A 11 23.37 39.54 7.13
N ALA A 12 24.55 39.11 6.68
CA ALA A 12 24.67 38.30 5.44
C ALA A 12 24.22 36.84 5.61
N LEU A 13 24.17 36.35 6.87
CA LEU A 13 23.65 34.98 7.17
C LEU A 13 22.13 34.93 7.33
N SER A 14 21.44 36.06 7.34
CA SER A 14 19.98 36.12 7.24
C SER A 14 19.48 35.90 5.82
N VAL A 15 20.22 35.12 5.01
CA VAL A 15 19.77 34.68 3.69
C VAL A 15 18.56 33.78 3.87
N SER A 16 17.37 34.43 3.80
CA SER A 16 16.11 33.91 3.29
C SER A 16 16.05 32.38 3.29
N CYS A 17 15.61 31.81 4.40
CA CYS A 17 14.83 30.58 4.34
C CYS A 17 13.58 30.93 3.51
N LEU A 18 13.68 30.85 2.19
CA LEU A 18 12.53 30.91 1.28
C LEU A 18 11.69 29.68 1.60
N ALA A 19 10.81 29.83 2.58
CA ALA A 19 9.80 28.82 2.84
C ALA A 19 9.07 28.60 1.51
N GLN A 20 9.24 27.40 0.95
CA GLN A 20 8.58 27.06 -0.30
C GLN A 20 7.07 27.15 -0.06
N GLU A 21 6.40 28.01 -0.83
CA GLU A 21 4.96 28.18 -0.72
C GLU A 21 4.26 26.91 -1.15
N THR A 22 3.42 26.37 -0.28
CA THR A 22 2.69 25.11 -0.53
C THR A 22 1.20 25.34 -0.51
N ILE A 23 0.47 24.49 -1.24
CA ILE A 23 -1.00 24.43 -1.25
C ILE A 23 -1.47 23.00 -1.05
N VAL A 24 -2.69 22.83 -0.54
CA VAL A 24 -3.33 21.52 -0.38
C VAL A 24 -4.26 21.26 -1.54
N ILE A 25 -4.03 20.17 -2.27
CA ILE A 25 -4.95 19.68 -3.30
C ILE A 25 -5.67 18.43 -2.80
N LYS A 26 -6.88 18.21 -3.34
CA LYS A 26 -7.70 17.03 -3.04
C LYS A 26 -7.88 16.21 -4.30
N ARG A 27 -7.73 14.88 -4.19
CA ARG A 27 -8.00 13.93 -5.27
C ARG A 27 -8.84 12.77 -4.73
N ARG A 28 -9.72 12.26 -5.56
CA ARG A 28 -10.48 11.04 -5.24
C ARG A 28 -9.63 9.82 -5.58
N LEU A 29 -9.40 8.94 -4.60
CA LEU A 29 -8.72 7.66 -4.80
C LEU A 29 -9.70 6.55 -5.13
N THR A 30 -10.80 6.45 -4.36
CA THR A 30 -11.92 5.54 -4.60
C THR A 30 -13.21 6.31 -4.37
N ASP A 31 -14.36 5.65 -4.46
CA ASP A 31 -15.65 6.31 -4.21
C ASP A 31 -15.80 6.83 -2.80
N VAL A 32 -15.11 6.21 -1.85
CA VAL A 32 -15.18 6.56 -0.43
C VAL A 32 -13.90 7.21 0.10
N VAL A 33 -12.75 7.07 -0.61
CA VAL A 33 -11.45 7.57 -0.16
C VAL A 33 -11.01 8.78 -0.94
N THR A 34 -10.68 9.86 -0.23
CA THR A 34 -10.09 11.08 -0.78
C THR A 34 -8.70 11.30 -0.21
N GLU A 35 -7.73 11.65 -1.05
CA GLU A 35 -6.42 12.10 -0.61
C GLU A 35 -6.35 13.63 -0.54
N ARG A 36 -5.66 14.13 0.49
CA ARG A 36 -5.27 15.52 0.68
C ARG A 36 -3.75 15.57 0.60
N ILE A 37 -3.24 16.28 -0.39
CA ILE A 37 -1.81 16.30 -0.69
C ILE A 37 -1.33 17.73 -0.60
N THR A 38 -0.31 18.00 0.21
CA THR A 38 0.40 19.25 0.17
C THR A 38 1.40 19.19 -0.98
N VAL A 39 1.36 20.19 -1.87
CA VAL A 39 2.21 20.30 -3.05
C VAL A 39 2.85 21.68 -3.11
N LEU A 40 3.95 21.82 -3.87
CA LEU A 40 4.52 23.13 -4.12
C LEU A 40 3.56 23.98 -4.96
N LYS A 41 3.39 25.24 -4.57
CA LYS A 41 2.56 26.20 -5.34
C LYS A 41 3.17 26.50 -6.72
N SER A 42 4.49 26.46 -6.81
CA SER A 42 5.25 26.63 -8.06
C SER A 42 5.11 25.47 -9.04
N ASP A 43 4.89 24.23 -8.51
CA ASP A 43 4.66 23.02 -9.32
C ASP A 43 3.80 22.02 -8.53
N ILE A 44 2.53 21.93 -8.91
CA ILE A 44 1.53 21.06 -8.26
C ILE A 44 1.80 19.56 -8.43
N ASN A 45 2.76 19.16 -9.28
CA ASN A 45 3.19 17.78 -9.43
C ASN A 45 4.22 17.37 -8.37
N ILE A 46 4.79 18.34 -7.64
CA ILE A 46 5.77 18.06 -6.57
C ILE A 46 5.05 18.03 -5.22
N LYS A 47 4.93 16.83 -4.66
CA LYS A 47 4.41 16.62 -3.30
C LYS A 47 5.46 17.09 -2.30
N GLN A 48 5.05 17.99 -1.38
CA GLN A 48 5.92 18.58 -0.38
C GLN A 48 5.15 18.85 0.91
N GLY A 49 5.43 18.11 1.98
CA GLY A 49 4.76 18.25 3.28
C GLY A 49 3.67 17.20 3.51
N LEU A 50 2.65 17.55 4.27
CA LEU A 50 1.65 16.61 4.79
C LEU A 50 0.83 15.94 3.68
N TYR A 51 0.67 14.63 3.83
CA TYR A 51 -0.24 13.78 3.07
C TYR A 51 -1.25 13.12 4.01
N GLN A 52 -2.50 13.02 3.58
CA GLN A 52 -3.55 12.28 4.24
C GLN A 52 -4.44 11.60 3.21
N ALA A 53 -4.72 10.29 3.41
CA ALA A 53 -5.84 9.61 2.78
C ALA A 53 -6.95 9.46 3.82
N VAL A 54 -8.19 9.83 3.46
CA VAL A 54 -9.31 9.87 4.40
C VAL A 54 -10.57 9.22 3.81
N ILE A 55 -11.32 8.51 4.64
CA ILE A 55 -12.69 8.08 4.36
C ILE A 55 -13.64 9.16 4.87
N GLY A 56 -14.60 9.54 4.02
CA GLY A 56 -15.57 10.57 4.36
C GLY A 56 -14.89 11.89 4.72
N LYS A 57 -15.25 12.48 5.87
CA LYS A 57 -14.69 13.77 6.28
C LYS A 57 -13.39 13.68 7.07
N ASN A 58 -13.24 12.68 7.94
CA ASN A 58 -12.22 12.72 9.00
C ASN A 58 -11.55 11.40 9.37
N ILE A 59 -11.96 10.25 8.85
CA ILE A 59 -11.33 8.97 9.20
C ILE A 59 -10.06 8.82 8.36
N ALA A 60 -8.90 8.98 8.98
CA ALA A 60 -7.64 8.78 8.31
C ALA A 60 -7.40 7.28 8.02
N LEU A 61 -6.95 6.97 6.82
CA LEU A 61 -6.42 5.66 6.41
C LEU A 61 -4.90 5.67 6.34
N ALA A 62 -4.32 6.81 5.96
CA ALA A 62 -2.89 7.00 5.90
C ALA A 62 -2.56 8.46 6.19
N THR A 63 -1.46 8.69 6.91
CA THR A 63 -0.88 10.03 7.09
C THR A 63 0.63 9.94 7.15
N GLY A 64 1.31 10.93 6.59
CA GLY A 64 2.76 11.02 6.57
C GLY A 64 3.22 12.26 5.83
N ASN A 65 4.51 12.37 5.55
CA ASN A 65 5.08 13.51 4.88
C ASN A 65 5.76 13.11 3.56
N TYR A 66 5.69 14.01 2.60
CA TYR A 66 6.48 13.96 1.37
C TYR A 66 7.56 15.05 1.39
N ASP A 67 8.71 14.70 0.85
CA ASP A 67 9.77 15.62 0.45
C ASP A 67 10.11 15.35 -1.01
N HIS A 68 9.83 16.32 -1.90
CA HIS A 68 10.05 16.20 -3.35
C HIS A 68 9.57 14.87 -3.95
N ASN A 69 8.30 14.53 -3.73
CA ASN A 69 7.64 13.28 -4.17
C ASN A 69 8.10 12.00 -3.46
N LYS A 70 9.04 12.05 -2.52
CA LYS A 70 9.47 10.89 -1.74
C LYS A 70 8.78 10.88 -0.38
N ARG A 71 8.27 9.72 0.03
CA ARG A 71 7.79 9.53 1.40
C ARG A 71 8.94 9.62 2.37
N THR A 72 8.77 10.37 3.47
CA THR A 72 9.80 10.59 4.50
C THR A 72 9.22 10.44 5.89
N GLY A 73 10.10 10.15 6.86
CA GLY A 73 9.71 9.96 8.25
C GLY A 73 8.77 8.77 8.47
N VAL A 74 8.10 8.78 9.60
CA VAL A 74 7.16 7.73 9.96
C VAL A 74 5.80 8.03 9.35
N TRP A 75 5.29 7.04 8.61
CA TRP A 75 3.92 7.02 8.10
C TRP A 75 3.07 6.13 8.98
N HIS A 76 1.85 6.59 9.23
CA HIS A 76 0.85 5.89 10.03
C HIS A 76 -0.28 5.42 9.12
N PHE A 77 -0.67 4.16 9.25
CA PHE A 77 -1.74 3.54 8.49
C PHE A 77 -2.81 3.00 9.43
N PHE A 78 -4.06 3.22 9.05
CA PHE A 78 -5.21 2.91 9.87
C PHE A 78 -6.19 2.02 9.08
N ASN A 79 -7.01 1.28 9.83
CA ASN A 79 -8.14 0.58 9.23
C ASN A 79 -9.31 1.56 8.95
N PRO A 80 -10.38 1.14 8.24
CA PRO A 80 -11.54 1.99 7.94
C PRO A 80 -12.27 2.53 9.18
N HIS A 81 -12.01 1.97 10.38
CA HIS A 81 -12.55 2.45 11.65
C HIS A 81 -11.64 3.46 12.37
N GLY A 82 -10.53 3.84 11.75
CA GLY A 82 -9.56 4.80 12.31
C GLY A 82 -8.62 4.20 13.38
N VAL A 83 -8.55 2.87 13.50
CA VAL A 83 -7.61 2.20 14.41
C VAL A 83 -6.26 2.05 13.73
N LEU A 84 -5.18 2.45 14.42
CA LEU A 84 -3.81 2.30 13.92
C LEU A 84 -3.47 0.82 13.71
N ILE A 85 -3.04 0.47 12.49
CA ILE A 85 -2.69 -0.91 12.14
C ILE A 85 -1.23 -1.08 11.73
N GLN A 86 -0.56 -0.02 11.25
CA GLN A 86 0.83 -0.13 10.83
C GLN A 86 1.55 1.22 10.95
N ASN A 87 2.83 1.20 11.34
CA ASN A 87 3.75 2.32 11.21
C ASN A 87 4.97 1.88 10.41
N PHE A 88 5.34 2.69 9.41
CA PHE A 88 6.53 2.45 8.62
C PHE A 88 7.39 3.71 8.52
N ASP A 89 8.67 3.59 8.88
CA ASP A 89 9.65 4.66 8.74
C ASP A 89 10.29 4.58 7.34
N TYR A 90 9.88 5.49 6.45
CA TYR A 90 10.40 5.57 5.08
C TYR A 90 11.83 6.13 5.03
N THR A 91 12.27 6.90 6.03
CA THR A 91 13.64 7.41 6.09
C THR A 91 14.64 6.28 6.36
N HIS A 92 14.30 5.37 7.27
CA HIS A 92 15.16 4.25 7.65
C HIS A 92 14.72 2.92 7.00
N ASN A 93 13.67 2.94 6.16
CA ASN A 93 13.10 1.76 5.51
C ASN A 93 12.78 0.64 6.50
N HIS A 94 12.07 0.96 7.58
CA HIS A 94 11.85 0.06 8.71
C HIS A 94 10.39 0.03 9.16
N LEU A 95 9.85 -1.19 9.33
CA LEU A 95 8.54 -1.42 9.95
C LEU A 95 8.68 -1.27 11.46
N THR A 96 8.03 -0.26 12.05
CA THR A 96 8.13 0.02 13.48
C THR A 96 6.94 -0.54 14.27
N TYR A 97 5.81 -0.76 13.61
CA TYR A 97 4.62 -1.36 14.21
C TYR A 97 3.77 -2.06 13.17
N GLU A 98 3.23 -3.23 13.52
CA GLU A 98 2.23 -3.99 12.76
C GLU A 98 1.23 -4.61 13.73
N ALA A 99 -0.04 -4.31 13.54
CA ALA A 99 -1.12 -4.93 14.32
C ALA A 99 -1.28 -6.40 13.95
N LEU A 100 -1.70 -7.22 14.91
CA LEU A 100 -2.04 -8.62 14.64
C LEU A 100 -3.17 -8.71 13.62
N ASP A 101 -2.97 -9.60 12.64
CA ASP A 101 -3.96 -9.88 11.62
C ASP A 101 -5.05 -10.82 12.17
N THR A 102 -6.26 -10.30 12.34
CA THR A 102 -7.46 -11.07 12.68
C THR A 102 -8.45 -11.19 11.52
N SER A 103 -8.11 -10.67 10.32
CA SER A 103 -9.00 -10.68 9.16
C SER A 103 -9.07 -12.07 8.52
N SER A 104 -10.29 -12.50 8.19
CA SER A 104 -10.57 -13.75 7.48
C SER A 104 -10.52 -13.64 5.95
N ILE A 105 -10.37 -12.41 5.41
CA ILE A 105 -10.38 -12.19 3.96
C ILE A 105 -9.01 -12.41 3.31
N PHE A 106 -7.91 -12.36 4.10
CA PHE A 106 -6.55 -12.56 3.60
C PHE A 106 -6.10 -14.00 3.82
N HIS A 107 -5.75 -14.68 2.74
CA HIS A 107 -5.20 -16.03 2.75
C HIS A 107 -3.78 -16.03 2.19
N TYR A 108 -2.92 -16.89 2.73
CA TYR A 108 -1.51 -16.94 2.38
C TYR A 108 -1.10 -18.36 2.02
N ALA A 109 -0.52 -18.54 0.84
CA ALA A 109 0.11 -19.79 0.41
C ALA A 109 1.61 -19.56 0.21
N ILE A 110 2.44 -20.37 0.88
CA ILE A 110 3.88 -20.34 0.73
C ILE A 110 4.34 -21.33 -0.32
N TYR A 111 5.36 -20.98 -1.09
CA TYR A 111 6.00 -21.85 -2.07
C TYR A 111 7.46 -22.07 -1.64
N ALA A 112 7.67 -23.14 -0.88
CA ALA A 112 9.02 -23.53 -0.45
C ALA A 112 9.58 -24.61 -1.38
N PRO A 113 10.87 -24.57 -1.75
CA PRO A 113 11.49 -25.56 -2.65
C PRO A 113 11.45 -27.00 -2.14
N ASP A 114 11.21 -27.21 -0.85
CA ASP A 114 11.27 -28.49 -0.18
C ASP A 114 10.07 -28.69 0.78
N GLN A 115 8.86 -28.54 0.22
CA GLN A 115 7.62 -28.66 1.00
C GLN A 115 7.48 -30.06 1.66
N ASP A 116 7.91 -31.12 0.98
CA ASP A 116 7.82 -32.49 1.51
C ASP A 116 8.72 -32.73 2.72
N SER A 117 9.89 -32.10 2.77
CA SER A 117 10.78 -32.17 3.93
C SER A 117 10.30 -31.30 5.09
N ILE A 118 9.57 -30.23 4.80
CA ILE A 118 8.96 -29.37 5.82
C ILE A 118 7.79 -30.09 6.49
N ALA A 119 6.95 -30.79 5.72
CA ALA A 119 5.81 -31.55 6.25
C ALA A 119 6.23 -32.70 7.20
N LYS A 120 7.46 -33.18 7.09
CA LYS A 120 8.03 -34.24 7.95
C LYS A 120 8.67 -33.71 9.23
N LYS A 121 8.86 -32.42 9.40
CA LYS A 121 9.40 -31.79 10.60
C LYS A 121 8.33 -31.57 11.66
N ASP A 122 8.75 -31.52 12.91
CA ASP A 122 7.90 -31.11 14.01
C ASP A 122 7.26 -29.75 13.67
N PRO A 123 5.93 -29.62 13.64
CA PRO A 123 5.24 -28.36 13.38
C PRO A 123 5.70 -27.20 14.29
N ALA A 124 6.10 -27.50 15.52
CA ALA A 124 6.65 -26.52 16.47
C ALA A 124 8.00 -25.93 16.05
N ALA A 125 8.74 -26.63 15.17
CA ALA A 125 10.03 -26.19 14.65
C ALA A 125 9.91 -25.29 13.40
N ILE A 126 8.69 -25.07 12.89
CA ILE A 126 8.44 -24.31 11.66
C ILE A 126 7.99 -22.89 12.03
N ARG A 127 8.83 -21.89 11.73
CA ARG A 127 8.48 -20.48 11.89
C ARG A 127 8.20 -19.84 10.54
N ILE A 128 6.93 -19.55 10.26
CA ILE A 128 6.50 -18.82 9.07
C ILE A 128 6.17 -17.38 9.46
N ILE A 129 6.73 -16.41 8.76
CA ILE A 129 6.32 -15.02 8.81
C ILE A 129 5.67 -14.70 7.46
N ARG A 130 4.46 -14.16 7.51
CA ARG A 130 3.69 -13.77 6.33
C ARG A 130 4.28 -12.54 5.65
N PRO A 131 4.08 -12.35 4.35
CA PRO A 131 4.50 -11.12 3.68
C PRO A 131 3.67 -9.95 4.20
N ILE A 132 4.29 -8.78 4.30
CA ILE A 132 3.62 -7.58 4.77
C ILE A 132 3.60 -6.53 3.66
N ARG A 133 2.40 -6.04 3.33
CA ARG A 133 2.23 -4.89 2.45
C ARG A 133 2.46 -3.60 3.24
N ILE A 134 3.41 -2.76 2.76
CA ILE A 134 3.60 -1.43 3.35
C ILE A 134 2.43 -0.55 2.93
N GLY A 135 1.76 0.06 3.92
CA GLY A 135 0.53 0.81 3.72
C GLY A 135 -0.67 0.21 4.45
N GLY A 136 -0.45 -0.90 5.17
CA GLY A 136 -1.48 -1.61 5.90
C GLY A 136 -2.45 -2.35 4.97
N LYS A 137 -3.46 -2.98 5.59
CA LYS A 137 -4.36 -3.90 4.91
C LYS A 137 -5.44 -3.26 4.05
N TYR A 138 -5.70 -1.99 4.21
CA TYR A 138 -6.68 -1.30 3.36
C TYR A 138 -5.98 -0.32 2.41
N TYR A 139 -5.39 0.73 2.93
CA TYR A 139 -4.75 1.76 2.12
C TYR A 139 -3.68 1.20 1.17
N GLY A 140 -2.85 0.26 1.65
CA GLY A 140 -1.80 -0.38 0.86
C GLY A 140 -2.29 -1.17 -0.35
N TYR A 141 -3.57 -1.57 -0.37
CA TYR A 141 -4.18 -2.34 -1.46
C TYR A 141 -5.05 -1.50 -2.40
N ILE A 142 -5.36 -0.25 -2.09
CA ILE A 142 -6.13 0.64 -2.98
C ILE A 142 -5.57 0.69 -4.41
N PRO A 143 -4.25 0.74 -4.66
CA PRO A 143 -3.72 0.71 -6.02
C PRO A 143 -4.14 -0.52 -6.83
N TYR A 144 -4.23 -1.68 -6.19
CA TYR A 144 -4.66 -2.93 -6.84
C TYR A 144 -6.15 -2.93 -7.14
N LEU A 145 -6.99 -2.53 -6.19
CA LEU A 145 -8.44 -2.43 -6.36
C LEU A 145 -8.81 -1.56 -7.57
N ARG A 146 -8.03 -0.51 -7.82
CA ARG A 146 -8.28 0.45 -8.90
C ARG A 146 -7.89 -0.03 -10.29
N LEU A 147 -7.01 -1.03 -10.42
CA LEU A 147 -6.55 -1.52 -11.72
C LEU A 147 -7.54 -2.44 -12.40
N PHE A 148 -8.37 -3.15 -11.63
CA PHE A 148 -9.37 -4.03 -12.21
C PHE A 148 -10.67 -3.27 -12.50
N ARG A 149 -11.28 -3.57 -13.64
CA ARG A 149 -12.62 -3.16 -14.01
C ARG A 149 -13.34 -4.37 -14.59
N ARG A 150 -14.62 -4.52 -14.25
CA ARG A 150 -15.45 -5.60 -14.78
C ARG A 150 -15.41 -5.60 -16.32
N PRO A 151 -15.04 -6.72 -16.95
CA PRO A 151 -15.05 -6.85 -18.41
C PRO A 151 -16.45 -6.67 -18.98
N LYS A 152 -16.54 -6.12 -20.20
CA LYS A 152 -17.81 -5.79 -20.84
C LYS A 152 -18.70 -7.01 -21.11
N ASP A 153 -18.08 -8.15 -21.40
CA ASP A 153 -18.76 -9.44 -21.63
C ASP A 153 -19.45 -10.01 -20.38
N LEU A 154 -19.24 -9.41 -19.22
CA LEU A 154 -19.84 -9.80 -17.96
C LEU A 154 -20.89 -8.79 -17.44
N TYR A 155 -21.21 -7.73 -18.18
CA TYR A 155 -22.10 -6.65 -17.71
C TYR A 155 -23.54 -7.12 -17.46
N ASP A 156 -24.00 -8.17 -18.16
CA ASP A 156 -25.33 -8.72 -18.01
C ASP A 156 -25.50 -9.65 -16.78
N ILE A 157 -24.41 -9.88 -16.02
CA ILE A 157 -24.42 -10.74 -14.83
C ILE A 157 -24.45 -9.85 -13.59
N ASP A 158 -25.36 -10.15 -12.64
CA ASP A 158 -25.40 -9.46 -11.35
C ASP A 158 -24.06 -9.54 -10.61
N THR A 159 -23.59 -8.40 -10.11
CA THR A 159 -22.31 -8.31 -9.43
C THR A 159 -22.22 -9.14 -8.16
N ASP A 160 -23.32 -9.28 -7.44
CA ASP A 160 -23.42 -10.05 -6.19
C ASP A 160 -23.21 -11.55 -6.37
N ARG A 161 -23.27 -12.04 -7.63
CA ARG A 161 -23.07 -13.45 -7.93
C ARG A 161 -21.61 -13.83 -8.13
N PHE A 162 -20.71 -12.85 -8.24
CA PHE A 162 -19.28 -13.13 -8.40
C PHE A 162 -18.60 -13.37 -7.05
N LEU A 163 -17.86 -14.46 -6.95
CA LEU A 163 -16.80 -14.60 -5.96
C LEU A 163 -15.54 -14.03 -6.59
N VAL A 164 -15.07 -12.92 -6.05
CA VAL A 164 -13.89 -12.21 -6.55
C VAL A 164 -12.72 -12.49 -5.64
N THR A 165 -11.57 -12.87 -6.20
CA THR A 165 -10.33 -13.06 -5.44
C THR A 165 -9.20 -12.34 -6.15
N ILE A 166 -8.53 -11.43 -5.46
CA ILE A 166 -7.23 -10.89 -5.86
C ILE A 166 -6.16 -11.91 -5.47
N GLU A 167 -5.25 -12.22 -6.39
CA GLU A 167 -4.11 -13.09 -6.16
C GLU A 167 -2.82 -12.35 -6.50
N LEU A 168 -1.96 -12.14 -5.50
CA LEU A 168 -0.68 -11.45 -5.62
C LEU A 168 0.46 -12.43 -5.32
N LEU A 169 1.33 -12.69 -6.28
CA LEU A 169 2.52 -13.48 -6.09
C LEU A 169 3.70 -12.59 -5.69
N ILE A 170 4.24 -12.83 -4.50
CA ILE A 170 5.33 -12.05 -3.94
C ILE A 170 6.61 -12.88 -3.98
N SER A 171 7.65 -12.35 -4.63
CA SER A 171 8.96 -13.00 -4.72
C SER A 171 9.71 -13.00 -3.39
N PRO A 172 10.76 -13.84 -3.22
CA PRO A 172 11.62 -13.79 -2.03
C PRO A 172 12.34 -12.46 -1.81
N LEU A 173 12.42 -11.62 -2.84
CA LEU A 173 12.97 -10.25 -2.73
C LEU A 173 11.93 -9.21 -2.26
N GLY A 174 10.72 -9.63 -1.90
CA GLY A 174 9.64 -8.73 -1.52
C GLY A 174 9.07 -7.91 -2.68
N ARG A 175 9.21 -8.39 -3.93
CA ARG A 175 8.64 -7.72 -5.10
C ARG A 175 7.42 -8.48 -5.62
N LEU A 176 6.38 -7.73 -6.00
CA LEU A 176 5.25 -8.28 -6.71
C LEU A 176 5.74 -8.88 -8.04
N ALA A 177 5.49 -10.17 -8.24
CA ALA A 177 5.84 -10.90 -9.45
C ALA A 177 4.63 -11.03 -10.39
N GLU A 178 3.43 -11.31 -9.82
CA GLU A 178 2.19 -11.45 -10.58
C GLU A 178 1.03 -10.83 -9.83
N TYR A 179 0.06 -10.32 -10.60
CA TYR A 179 -1.23 -9.87 -10.09
C TYR A 179 -2.34 -10.43 -10.96
N ASN A 180 -3.21 -11.25 -10.34
CA ASN A 180 -4.34 -11.86 -10.98
C ASN A 180 -5.63 -11.50 -10.26
N VAL A 181 -6.73 -11.36 -11.00
CA VAL A 181 -8.09 -11.29 -10.48
C VAL A 181 -8.86 -12.49 -10.96
N ARG A 182 -9.30 -13.32 -10.01
CA ARG A 182 -10.09 -14.53 -10.27
C ARG A 182 -11.55 -14.24 -10.01
N LEU A 183 -12.37 -14.48 -11.04
CA LEU A 183 -13.83 -14.42 -10.93
C LEU A 183 -14.41 -15.83 -11.01
N ARG A 184 -15.29 -16.17 -10.06
CA ARG A 184 -16.06 -17.39 -10.05
C ARG A 184 -17.55 -17.09 -10.01
N PHE A 185 -18.33 -17.79 -10.81
CA PHE A 185 -19.77 -17.63 -10.90
C PHE A 185 -20.41 -18.92 -11.44
N LEU A 186 -21.32 -19.58 -10.70
CA LEU A 186 -22.12 -20.75 -11.13
C LEU A 186 -21.33 -21.81 -11.94
N GLY A 187 -20.15 -22.20 -11.47
CA GLY A 187 -19.27 -23.15 -12.15
C GLY A 187 -18.38 -22.56 -13.25
N PHE A 188 -18.55 -21.28 -13.58
CA PHE A 188 -17.63 -20.53 -14.43
C PHE A 188 -16.48 -20.00 -13.60
N GLU A 189 -15.27 -20.16 -14.09
CA GLU A 189 -14.07 -19.56 -13.50
C GLU A 189 -13.24 -18.90 -14.59
N LYS A 190 -12.82 -17.65 -14.35
CA LYS A 190 -11.92 -16.91 -15.24
C LYS A 190 -10.88 -16.14 -14.44
N VAL A 191 -9.65 -16.22 -14.90
CA VAL A 191 -8.51 -15.48 -14.31
C VAL A 191 -8.11 -14.37 -15.28
N TYR A 192 -8.02 -13.16 -14.75
CA TYR A 192 -7.55 -11.98 -15.46
C TYR A 192 -6.15 -11.63 -14.95
N HIS A 193 -5.17 -11.68 -15.86
CA HIS A 193 -3.80 -11.23 -15.57
C HIS A 193 -3.73 -9.72 -15.70
N ILE A 194 -3.32 -9.05 -14.65
CA ILE A 194 -3.24 -7.60 -14.59
C ILE A 194 -1.80 -7.15 -14.81
N ASP A 195 -1.62 -6.17 -15.70
CA ASP A 195 -0.30 -5.60 -15.98
C ASP A 195 0.21 -4.81 -14.76
N ILE A 196 1.19 -5.38 -14.08
CA ILE A 196 1.82 -4.78 -12.89
C ILE A 196 2.68 -3.55 -13.20
N ASN A 197 2.99 -3.26 -14.48
CA ASN A 197 3.73 -2.06 -14.86
C ASN A 197 2.90 -0.78 -14.66
N GLN A 198 1.60 -0.89 -14.52
CA GLN A 198 0.71 0.22 -14.16
C GLN A 198 0.83 0.64 -12.68
N LEU A 199 1.45 -0.18 -11.83
CA LEU A 199 1.72 0.12 -10.44
C LEU A 199 3.04 0.87 -10.29
N SER A 200 3.10 1.78 -9.32
CA SER A 200 4.37 2.42 -8.92
C SER A 200 5.32 1.39 -8.29
N ASP A 201 6.61 1.71 -8.22
CA ASP A 201 7.58 0.82 -7.56
C ASP A 201 7.30 0.62 -6.08
N ASP A 202 6.82 1.66 -5.40
CA ASP A 202 6.36 1.56 -4.01
C ASP A 202 5.19 0.58 -3.88
N ASP A 203 4.27 0.58 -4.85
CA ASP A 203 3.11 -0.31 -4.81
C ASP A 203 3.47 -1.77 -5.12
N LYS A 204 4.60 -2.03 -5.75
CA LYS A 204 5.14 -3.38 -5.99
C LYS A 204 6.02 -3.90 -4.86
N THR A 205 6.21 -3.14 -3.77
CA THR A 205 7.15 -3.47 -2.68
C THR A 205 6.42 -4.00 -1.45
N PHE A 206 6.94 -5.13 -0.92
CA PHE A 206 6.47 -5.82 0.28
C PHE A 206 7.67 -6.17 1.17
N ILE A 207 7.42 -6.37 2.45
CA ILE A 207 8.34 -7.15 3.28
C ILE A 207 8.08 -8.63 2.94
N PRO A 208 9.08 -9.42 2.52
CA PRO A 208 8.86 -10.76 2.02
C PRO A 208 8.41 -11.72 3.12
N ALA A 209 7.71 -12.78 2.72
CA ALA A 209 7.48 -13.93 3.60
C ALA A 209 8.80 -14.62 3.96
N THR A 210 8.87 -15.18 5.15
CA THR A 210 10.04 -16.01 5.53
C THR A 210 9.62 -17.34 6.11
N LEU A 211 10.42 -18.35 5.83
CA LEU A 211 10.37 -19.67 6.45
C LEU A 211 11.68 -19.88 7.23
N ASN A 212 11.59 -19.98 8.57
CA ASN A 212 12.76 -20.10 9.45
C ASN A 212 13.82 -19.01 9.19
N GLY A 213 13.36 -17.75 8.95
CA GLY A 213 14.21 -16.61 8.67
C GLY A 213 14.74 -16.50 7.23
N LYS A 214 14.48 -17.47 6.36
CA LYS A 214 14.86 -17.41 4.94
C LYS A 214 13.71 -16.87 4.10
N PRO A 215 13.92 -15.84 3.26
CA PRO A 215 12.89 -15.32 2.37
C PRO A 215 12.39 -16.40 1.41
N ILE A 216 11.06 -16.44 1.23
CA ILE A 216 10.37 -17.39 0.35
C ILE A 216 9.34 -16.70 -0.51
N MET A 217 8.97 -17.36 -1.61
CA MET A 217 7.85 -16.96 -2.44
C MET A 217 6.54 -17.22 -1.70
N CYS A 218 5.61 -16.26 -1.80
CA CYS A 218 4.30 -16.36 -1.16
C CYS A 218 3.22 -15.78 -2.06
N GLN A 219 2.07 -16.45 -2.12
CA GLN A 219 0.86 -15.87 -2.70
C GLN A 219 -0.01 -15.30 -1.60
N ILE A 220 -0.50 -14.07 -1.82
CA ILE A 220 -1.56 -13.45 -1.04
C ILE A 220 -2.84 -13.57 -1.85
N SER A 221 -3.87 -14.18 -1.29
CA SER A 221 -5.21 -14.21 -1.88
C SER A 221 -6.15 -13.41 -1.01
N ILE A 222 -6.89 -12.47 -1.61
CA ILE A 222 -7.77 -11.53 -0.92
C ILE A 222 -9.18 -11.72 -1.47
N ASN A 223 -10.12 -12.10 -0.60
CA ASN A 223 -11.52 -12.17 -0.96
C ASN A 223 -12.10 -10.76 -1.06
N CYS A 224 -12.69 -10.47 -2.21
CA CYS A 224 -13.26 -9.18 -2.55
C CYS A 224 -14.72 -9.34 -2.95
N PHE A 225 -15.44 -8.23 -3.00
CA PHE A 225 -16.73 -8.13 -3.65
C PHE A 225 -16.65 -7.19 -4.87
N MET A 226 -17.62 -7.31 -5.77
CA MET A 226 -17.72 -6.43 -6.93
C MET A 226 -18.90 -5.48 -6.71
N SER A 227 -18.62 -4.18 -6.76
CA SER A 227 -19.66 -3.14 -6.70
C SER A 227 -20.45 -3.05 -8.02
N ASN A 228 -21.62 -2.39 -7.98
CA ASN A 228 -22.51 -2.25 -9.14
C ASN A 228 -21.87 -1.52 -10.33
N ASP A 229 -20.89 -0.64 -10.08
CA ASP A 229 -20.11 0.04 -11.13
C ASP A 229 -18.97 -0.80 -11.70
N GLY A 230 -18.83 -2.05 -11.24
CA GLY A 230 -17.84 -3.02 -11.72
C GLY A 230 -16.43 -2.83 -11.14
N GLN A 231 -16.29 -2.05 -10.06
CA GLN A 231 -15.07 -1.99 -9.27
C GLN A 231 -15.04 -3.13 -8.27
N ILE A 232 -13.86 -3.45 -7.76
CA ILE A 232 -13.70 -4.42 -6.67
C ILE A 232 -13.26 -3.70 -5.40
N ASP A 233 -13.76 -4.17 -4.27
CA ASP A 233 -13.39 -3.69 -2.94
C ASP A 233 -13.44 -4.85 -1.93
N PHE A 234 -12.97 -4.61 -0.71
CA PHE A 234 -13.05 -5.54 0.42
C PHE A 234 -13.26 -4.76 1.72
N ASP A 235 -13.91 -5.40 2.70
CA ASP A 235 -14.18 -4.82 4.03
C ASP A 235 -12.96 -4.93 4.97
#